data_4cbb79021b3d9383101639cbf7f0729c
#
_entry.id   4cbb79021b3d9383101639cbf7f0729c
#
_cell.length_a   1.000
_cell.length_b   1.000
_cell.length_c   1.000
_cell.angle_alpha   90.00
_cell.angle_beta   90.00
_cell.angle_gamma   90.00
#
_symmetry.space_group_name_H-M   'P 1'
#
loop_
_entity.id
_entity.type
_entity.pdbx_description
1 polymer ?
#
loop_
_entity_poly.entity_id
_entity_poly.type
_entity_poly.pdbx_seq_one_letter_code
_entity_poly.pdbx_strand_id
1 'polypeptide(L)'
;MEAWLKLMEGEIIPFQVAKGMVITGSYRGETDDSVYVWTRRFESEAEREQLYKAVYETDHWKDVIAPQVTELIDRSKINVQRIVPTPLSVAQ
;
A
#
# COMPACT_ATOMS: atom_id res chain seq x y z
N MET A 1 -8.89 -4.25 12.81
CA MET A 1 -7.45 -4.25 12.47
C MET A 1 -6.94 -5.62 12.04
N GLU A 2 -7.30 -6.69 12.71
CA GLU A 2 -6.82 -8.03 12.34
C GLU A 2 -7.22 -8.45 10.93
N ALA A 3 -8.47 -8.22 10.54
CA ALA A 3 -8.93 -8.54 9.18
C ALA A 3 -8.19 -7.71 8.13
N TRP A 4 -7.94 -6.44 8.42
CA TRP A 4 -7.17 -5.56 7.54
C TRP A 4 -5.72 -6.01 7.39
N LEU A 5 -5.06 -6.36 8.50
CA LEU A 5 -3.69 -6.86 8.46
C LEU A 5 -3.58 -8.18 7.70
N LYS A 6 -4.57 -9.06 7.87
CA LYS A 6 -4.60 -10.31 7.13
C LYS A 6 -4.69 -10.08 5.63
N LEU A 7 -5.50 -9.12 5.20
CA LEU A 7 -5.59 -8.74 3.80
C LEU A 7 -4.28 -8.10 3.31
N MET A 8 -3.72 -7.16 4.07
CA MET A 8 -2.47 -6.48 3.69
C MET A 8 -1.30 -7.47 3.61
N GLU A 9 -1.08 -8.25 4.65
CA GLU A 9 0.07 -9.15 4.73
C GLU A 9 -0.10 -10.39 3.84
N GLY A 10 -1.32 -10.86 3.68
CA GLY A 10 -1.61 -12.08 2.93
C GLY A 10 -1.84 -11.88 1.44
N GLU A 11 -2.32 -10.72 1.02
CA GLU A 11 -2.68 -10.50 -0.38
C GLU A 11 -2.12 -9.22 -0.98
N ILE A 12 -2.33 -8.06 -0.34
CA ILE A 12 -2.00 -6.77 -0.96
C ILE A 12 -0.49 -6.60 -1.11
N ILE A 13 0.26 -6.73 -0.02
CA ILE A 13 1.72 -6.56 -0.05
C ILE A 13 2.38 -7.60 -0.96
N PRO A 14 2.09 -8.91 -0.82
CA PRO A 14 2.70 -9.90 -1.72
C PRO A 14 2.37 -9.66 -3.19
N PHE A 15 1.13 -9.26 -3.51
CA PHE A 15 0.73 -8.98 -4.88
C PHE A 15 1.51 -7.80 -5.45
N GLN A 16 1.63 -6.71 -4.70
CA GLN A 16 2.34 -5.52 -5.16
C GLN A 16 3.85 -5.77 -5.28
N VAL A 17 4.44 -6.49 -4.32
CA VAL A 17 5.86 -6.85 -4.37
C VAL A 17 6.14 -7.73 -5.58
N ALA A 18 5.26 -8.68 -5.90
CA ALA A 18 5.39 -9.53 -7.06
C ALA A 18 5.37 -8.73 -8.38
N LYS A 19 4.71 -7.57 -8.40
CA LYS A 19 4.68 -6.68 -9.56
C LYS A 19 5.87 -5.72 -9.61
N GLY A 20 6.71 -5.68 -8.58
CA GLY A 20 7.90 -4.85 -8.55
C GLY A 20 7.85 -3.66 -7.61
N MET A 21 6.76 -3.48 -6.87
CA MET A 21 6.69 -2.41 -5.88
C MET A 21 7.56 -2.69 -4.66
N VAL A 22 8.18 -1.66 -4.12
CA VAL A 22 8.98 -1.74 -2.89
C VAL A 22 8.15 -1.18 -1.75
N ILE A 23 7.82 -2.02 -0.80
CA ILE A 23 7.10 -1.64 0.42
C ILE A 23 8.14 -1.40 1.51
N THR A 24 8.33 -0.14 1.88
CA THR A 24 9.38 0.23 2.84
C THR A 24 8.92 0.19 4.28
N GLY A 25 7.61 0.17 4.52
CA GLY A 25 7.08 0.09 5.87
C GLY A 25 5.61 -0.24 5.87
N SER A 26 5.17 -0.89 6.94
CA SER A 26 3.78 -1.27 7.17
C SER A 26 3.57 -1.21 8.68
N TYR A 27 2.69 -0.33 9.13
CA TYR A 27 2.55 -0.01 10.55
C TYR A 27 1.09 0.07 10.94
N ARG A 28 0.77 -0.45 12.12
CA ARG A 28 -0.52 -0.21 12.75
C ARG A 28 -0.35 0.73 13.94
N GLY A 29 -1.41 1.43 14.32
CA GLY A 29 -1.40 2.21 15.55
C GLY A 29 -1.16 1.30 16.74
N GLU A 30 -0.29 1.73 17.65
CA GLU A 30 0.04 0.94 18.84
C GLU A 30 -1.16 0.73 19.76
N THR A 31 -1.96 1.79 19.94
CA THR A 31 -3.14 1.76 20.81
C THR A 31 -4.44 2.10 20.09
N ASP A 32 -4.37 2.58 18.86
CA ASP A 32 -5.54 2.98 18.07
C ASP A 32 -5.70 2.04 16.87
N ASP A 33 -6.68 1.15 16.94
CA ASP A 33 -6.97 0.15 15.91
C ASP A 33 -7.51 0.75 14.61
N SER A 34 -7.81 2.06 14.59
CA SER A 34 -8.27 2.72 13.38
C SER A 34 -7.12 3.24 12.51
N VAL A 35 -5.88 3.17 13.00
CA VAL A 35 -4.71 3.72 12.30
C VAL A 35 -3.90 2.62 11.65
N TYR A 36 -3.69 2.77 10.34
CA TYR A 36 -2.75 1.97 9.58
C TYR A 36 -1.98 2.87 8.63
N VAL A 37 -0.67 2.73 8.59
CA VAL A 37 0.23 3.51 7.71
C VAL A 37 1.14 2.55 6.99
N TRP A 38 1.30 2.75 5.69
CA TRP A 38 2.32 2.03 4.93
C TRP A 38 3.03 3.00 3.99
N THR A 39 4.27 2.65 3.67
CA THR A 39 5.10 3.47 2.81
C THR A 39 5.63 2.64 1.65
N ARG A 40 5.72 3.26 0.48
CA ARG A 40 6.23 2.64 -0.73
C ARG A 40 7.27 3.53 -1.37
N ARG A 41 8.23 2.92 -2.04
CA ARG A 41 9.31 3.62 -2.71
C ARG A 41 9.25 3.39 -4.21
N PHE A 42 9.45 4.47 -4.97
CA PHE A 42 9.56 4.43 -6.44
C PHE A 42 10.80 5.19 -6.86
N GLU A 43 11.52 4.68 -7.87
CA GLU A 43 12.74 5.30 -8.37
C GLU A 43 12.45 6.57 -9.19
N SER A 44 11.28 6.64 -9.83
CA SER A 44 10.89 7.75 -10.69
C SER A 44 9.38 7.82 -10.83
N GLU A 45 8.89 8.93 -11.35
CA GLU A 45 7.47 9.08 -11.66
C GLU A 45 7.02 8.08 -12.74
N ALA A 46 7.87 7.83 -13.74
CA ALA A 46 7.56 6.86 -14.79
C ALA A 46 7.42 5.45 -14.22
N GLU A 47 8.30 5.06 -13.30
CA GLU A 47 8.20 3.77 -12.62
C GLU A 47 6.94 3.67 -11.79
N ARG A 48 6.61 4.72 -11.04
CA ARG A 48 5.39 4.76 -10.23
C ARG A 48 4.15 4.53 -11.10
N GLU A 49 4.07 5.21 -12.23
CA GLU A 49 2.92 5.05 -13.16
C GLU A 49 2.84 3.65 -13.73
N GLN A 50 3.96 3.08 -14.14
CA GLN A 50 4.00 1.70 -14.67
C GLN A 50 3.55 0.69 -13.62
N LEU A 51 4.05 0.80 -12.40
CA LEU A 51 3.72 -0.12 -11.32
C LEU A 51 2.27 0.04 -10.86
N TYR A 52 1.75 1.24 -10.84
CA TYR A 52 0.33 1.47 -10.55
C TYR A 52 -0.55 0.75 -11.57
N LYS A 53 -0.22 0.84 -12.85
CA LYS A 53 -0.97 0.11 -13.89
C LYS A 53 -0.84 -1.41 -13.71
N ALA A 54 0.36 -1.89 -13.42
CA ALA A 54 0.62 -3.30 -13.23
C ALA A 54 -0.15 -3.90 -12.05
N VAL A 55 -0.47 -3.10 -11.04
CA VAL A 55 -1.23 -3.53 -9.86
C VAL A 55 -2.72 -3.25 -10.03
N TYR A 56 -3.08 -1.98 -10.23
CA TYR A 56 -4.46 -1.52 -10.06
C TYR A 56 -5.34 -1.72 -11.29
N GLU A 57 -4.75 -1.94 -12.46
CA GLU A 57 -5.50 -2.21 -13.69
C GLU A 57 -5.65 -3.71 -13.98
N THR A 58 -5.26 -4.58 -13.04
CA THR A 58 -5.45 -6.03 -13.19
C THR A 58 -6.84 -6.46 -12.75
N ASP A 59 -7.34 -7.55 -13.33
CA ASP A 59 -8.60 -8.15 -12.90
C ASP A 59 -8.52 -8.66 -11.47
N HIS A 60 -7.38 -9.21 -11.09
CA HIS A 60 -7.17 -9.70 -9.72
C HIS A 60 -7.37 -8.60 -8.70
N TRP A 61 -6.79 -7.40 -8.95
CA TRP A 61 -7.00 -6.28 -8.04
C TRP A 61 -8.46 -5.85 -8.02
N LYS A 62 -9.05 -5.63 -9.21
CA LYS A 62 -10.42 -5.09 -9.32
C LYS A 62 -11.47 -6.02 -8.79
N ASP A 63 -11.33 -7.33 -9.06
CA ASP A 63 -12.38 -8.30 -8.78
C ASP A 63 -12.19 -9.03 -7.45
N VAL A 64 -10.96 -9.19 -6.98
CA VAL A 64 -10.64 -9.96 -5.77
C VAL A 64 -10.23 -9.07 -4.61
N ILE A 65 -9.28 -8.17 -4.80
CA ILE A 65 -8.71 -7.38 -3.70
C ILE A 65 -9.53 -6.13 -3.38
N ALA A 66 -9.85 -5.31 -4.37
CA ALA A 66 -10.53 -4.04 -4.13
C ALA A 66 -11.86 -4.16 -3.41
N PRO A 67 -12.73 -5.16 -3.70
CA PRO A 67 -13.96 -5.32 -2.92
C PRO A 67 -13.71 -5.58 -1.44
N GLN A 68 -12.66 -6.32 -1.09
CA GLN A 68 -12.30 -6.57 0.30
C GLN A 68 -11.81 -5.32 1.00
N VAL A 69 -11.04 -4.48 0.28
CA VAL A 69 -10.60 -3.17 0.80
C VAL A 69 -11.83 -2.31 1.14
N THR A 70 -12.78 -2.24 0.23
CA THR A 70 -13.99 -1.43 0.42
C THR A 70 -14.81 -1.88 1.64
N GLU A 71 -14.83 -3.17 1.95
CA GLU A 71 -15.52 -3.70 3.12
C GLU A 71 -14.82 -3.36 4.43
N LEU A 72 -13.48 -3.24 4.42
CA LEU A 72 -12.69 -3.12 5.64
C LEU A 72 -12.31 -1.71 6.02
N ILE A 73 -12.28 -0.77 5.07
CA ILE A 73 -11.89 0.62 5.34
C ILE A 73 -12.87 1.61 4.73
N ASP A 74 -12.88 2.80 5.32
CA ASP A 74 -13.59 3.96 4.76
C ASP A 74 -12.64 4.69 3.80
N ARG A 75 -12.88 4.55 2.50
CA ARG A 75 -12.01 5.14 1.48
C ARG A 75 -11.97 6.67 1.54
N SER A 76 -12.97 7.31 2.13
CA SER A 76 -12.97 8.76 2.30
C SER A 76 -11.94 9.24 3.33
N LYS A 77 -11.43 8.34 4.15
CA LYS A 77 -10.43 8.64 5.18
C LYS A 77 -9.01 8.25 4.79
N ILE A 78 -8.81 7.79 3.55
CA ILE A 78 -7.48 7.51 3.03
C ILE A 78 -6.76 8.84 2.78
N ASN A 79 -5.54 8.94 3.30
CA ASN A 79 -4.69 10.10 3.08
C ASN A 79 -3.39 9.62 2.41
N VAL A 80 -3.16 10.09 1.17
CA VAL A 80 -1.95 9.74 0.42
C VAL A 80 -1.07 10.98 0.33
N GLN A 81 0.19 10.85 0.76
CA GLN A 81 1.17 11.91 0.65
C GLN A 81 2.39 11.42 -0.12
N ARG A 82 2.93 12.29 -0.93
CA ARG A 82 4.18 12.04 -1.66
C ARG A 82 5.29 12.73 -0.90
N ILE A 83 6.30 11.95 -0.50
CA ILE A 83 7.39 12.44 0.33
C ILE A 83 8.73 12.12 -0.34
N VAL A 84 9.74 12.92 -0.03
CA VAL A 84 11.09 12.74 -0.55
C VAL A 84 12.02 12.57 0.64
N PRO A 85 12.91 11.55 0.64
CA PRO A 85 13.81 11.36 1.76
C PRO A 85 14.82 12.49 1.86
N THR A 86 15.12 12.89 3.09
CA THR A 86 16.20 13.84 3.36
C THR A 86 17.54 13.12 3.39
N PRO A 87 18.68 13.82 3.26
CA PRO A 87 19.99 13.16 3.15
C PRO A 87 20.36 12.21 4.27
N LEU A 88 19.86 12.45 5.49
CA LEU A 88 20.16 11.59 6.64
C LEU A 88 19.07 10.55 6.92
N SER A 89 18.08 10.43 6.06
CA SER A 89 17.05 9.41 6.20
C SER A 89 17.63 8.03 5.89
N VAL A 90 17.35 7.06 6.76
CA VAL A 90 17.73 5.65 6.52
C VAL A 90 17.00 5.11 5.29
N ALA A 91 15.72 5.42 5.15
CA ALA A 91 14.94 5.03 3.97
C ALA A 91 15.21 6.04 2.85
N GLN A 92 15.82 5.58 1.80
CA GLN A 92 16.10 6.38 0.61
C GLN A 92 15.26 5.84 -0.60
#